data_7e3458bb3af8a721745c55180c9fe834
#
_entry.id   7e3458bb3af8a721745c55180c9fe834
#
_cell.length_a   1.000
_cell.length_b   1.000
_cell.length_c   1.000
_cell.angle_alpha   90.00
_cell.angle_beta   90.00
_cell.angle_gamma   90.00
#
_symmetry.space_group_name_H-M   'P 1'
#
loop_
_entity.id
_entity.type
_entity.pdbx_description
1 polymer ?
#
loop_
_entity_poly.entity_id
_entity_poly.type
_entity_poly.pdbx_seq_one_letter_code
_entity_poly.pdbx_strand_id
1 'polypeptide(L)'
;AVLNCMFILIYSLLGSYYTRAIEYNIREVLLLLNFCYFLSLYFVPIQLHKSIVYLDKVVQRACGLLTLLIFLFSTCLIFLNIGDVLATFLLLYYVSTLVVFSCWRVFVRMLLKFYRRKGYNFKKIIIVGAGKNGMELYRVMKDDISSGFNILGFFDDNLVLKDILPNYLGTTDQVEKYALEKDIDEIYCTLPGTNDEKILRLLNFSEKNMIRFYMVPEIYRNIKKSMVMEIMESI
;
A
#
# COMPACT_ATOMS: atom_id res chain seq x y z
N ALA A 1 15.12 14.03 -6.23
CA ALA A 1 14.79 15.21 -7.07
C ALA A 1 13.91 16.21 -6.32
N VAL A 2 12.70 15.85 -5.86
CA VAL A 2 11.75 16.77 -5.18
C VAL A 2 12.38 17.48 -3.98
N LEU A 3 13.04 16.73 -3.08
CA LEU A 3 13.72 17.29 -1.90
C LEU A 3 14.78 18.33 -2.27
N ASN A 4 15.57 18.05 -3.30
CA ASN A 4 16.61 18.99 -3.77
C ASN A 4 15.99 20.24 -4.38
N CYS A 5 14.95 20.07 -5.20
CA CYS A 5 14.22 21.22 -5.79
C CYS A 5 13.61 22.11 -4.71
N MET A 6 12.97 21.49 -3.68
CA MET A 6 12.42 22.24 -2.54
C MET A 6 13.50 22.96 -1.74
N PHE A 7 14.64 22.30 -1.52
CA PHE A 7 15.77 22.94 -0.83
C PHE A 7 16.28 24.17 -1.59
N ILE A 8 16.53 24.03 -2.91
CA ILE A 8 16.98 25.12 -3.77
C ILE A 8 15.94 26.25 -3.83
N LEU A 9 14.67 25.92 -3.95
CA LEU A 9 13.59 26.89 -4.00
C LEU A 9 13.52 27.72 -2.70
N ILE A 10 13.54 27.08 -1.55
CA ILE A 10 13.52 27.77 -0.26
C ILE A 10 14.80 28.57 -0.06
N TYR A 11 15.94 28.01 -0.47
CA TYR A 11 17.22 28.73 -0.46
C TYR A 11 17.19 29.98 -1.34
N SER A 12 16.60 29.91 -2.55
CA SER A 12 16.50 31.09 -3.44
C SER A 12 15.52 32.16 -2.92
N LEU A 13 14.42 31.74 -2.26
CA LEU A 13 13.43 32.66 -1.71
C LEU A 13 13.90 33.36 -0.43
N LEU A 14 14.57 32.64 0.43
CA LEU A 14 15.00 33.12 1.75
C LEU A 14 16.48 33.50 1.79
N GLY A 15 17.24 33.11 0.77
CA GLY A 15 18.68 33.29 0.71
C GLY A 15 19.12 34.76 0.78
N SER A 16 18.34 35.68 0.26
CA SER A 16 18.64 37.12 0.38
C SER A 16 18.55 37.66 1.80
N TYR A 17 17.75 36.99 2.67
CA TYR A 17 17.62 37.37 4.08
C TYR A 17 18.61 36.66 5.02
N TYR A 18 19.09 35.46 4.63
CA TYR A 18 19.85 34.56 5.52
C TYR A 18 21.23 34.17 4.99
N THR A 19 21.69 34.80 3.89
CA THR A 19 22.90 34.43 3.13
C THR A 19 24.23 34.67 3.81
N ARG A 20 24.30 35.18 5.05
CA ARG A 20 25.59 35.20 5.75
C ARG A 20 26.07 33.81 6.17
N ALA A 21 25.24 32.80 6.10
CA ALA A 21 25.52 31.49 6.70
C ALA A 21 25.93 30.40 5.73
N ILE A 22 25.68 30.51 4.43
CA ILE A 22 26.03 29.45 3.47
C ILE A 22 26.97 30.01 2.38
N GLU A 23 28.19 30.39 2.79
CA GLU A 23 29.33 30.58 1.86
C GLU A 23 29.86 29.25 1.31
N TYR A 24 29.36 28.12 1.81
CA TYR A 24 29.73 26.79 1.32
C TYR A 24 29.04 26.44 0.02
N ASN A 25 29.76 25.66 -0.80
CA ASN A 25 29.24 25.17 -2.09
C ASN A 25 27.90 24.46 -1.89
N ILE A 26 26.81 25.01 -2.40
CA ILE A 26 25.46 24.42 -2.38
C ILE A 26 25.46 22.95 -2.82
N ARG A 27 26.43 22.56 -3.66
CA ARG A 27 26.62 21.17 -4.10
C ARG A 27 26.95 20.23 -2.96
N GLU A 28 27.81 20.61 -2.03
CA GLU A 28 28.22 19.81 -0.88
C GLU A 28 27.05 19.62 0.09
N VAL A 29 26.28 20.68 0.32
CA VAL A 29 25.09 20.64 1.16
C VAL A 29 24.02 19.73 0.55
N LEU A 30 23.82 19.79 -0.77
CA LEU A 30 22.88 18.91 -1.48
C LEU A 30 23.35 17.44 -1.47
N LEU A 31 24.65 17.19 -1.59
CA LEU A 31 25.20 15.85 -1.47
C LEU A 31 24.95 15.29 -0.07
N LEU A 32 25.20 16.08 0.97
CA LEU A 32 24.94 15.70 2.35
C LEU A 32 23.46 15.43 2.59
N LEU A 33 22.56 16.27 2.06
CA LEU A 33 21.12 16.06 2.13
C LEU A 33 20.70 14.72 1.50
N ASN A 34 21.22 14.41 0.31
CA ASN A 34 20.94 13.14 -0.36
C ASN A 34 21.51 11.95 0.42
N PHE A 35 22.69 12.06 0.99
CA PHE A 35 23.27 11.02 1.85
C PHE A 35 22.39 10.75 3.07
N CYS A 36 21.98 11.79 3.79
CA CYS A 36 21.06 11.67 4.92
C CYS A 36 19.70 11.07 4.51
N TYR A 37 19.23 11.39 3.29
CA TYR A 37 18.00 10.80 2.76
C TYR A 37 18.13 9.29 2.53
N PHE A 38 19.21 8.83 1.90
CA PHE A 38 19.44 7.40 1.72
C PHE A 38 19.59 6.67 3.07
N LEU A 39 20.26 7.28 4.01
CA LEU A 39 20.40 6.73 5.36
C LEU A 39 19.04 6.66 6.09
N SER A 40 18.19 7.68 5.94
CA SER A 40 16.86 7.66 6.54
C SER A 40 15.93 6.60 5.92
N LEU A 41 16.08 6.29 4.63
CA LEU A 41 15.35 5.20 3.96
C LEU A 41 15.74 3.82 4.50
N TYR A 42 16.97 3.66 4.92
CA TYR A 42 17.41 2.39 5.52
C TYR A 42 16.71 2.11 6.86
N PHE A 43 16.51 3.14 7.68
CA PHE A 43 15.84 3.01 8.97
C PHE A 43 14.32 2.98 8.89
N VAL A 44 13.73 3.62 7.89
CA VAL A 44 12.28 3.67 7.67
C VAL A 44 11.92 3.03 6.34
N PRO A 45 11.84 1.69 6.26
CA PRO A 45 11.57 1.00 5.02
C PRO A 45 10.18 1.35 4.48
N ILE A 46 10.13 1.78 3.22
CA ILE A 46 8.88 2.07 2.51
C ILE A 46 8.31 0.75 2.00
N GLN A 47 7.24 0.26 2.62
CA GLN A 47 6.53 -0.92 2.13
C GLN A 47 5.71 -0.55 0.89
N LEU A 48 6.28 -0.82 -0.30
CA LEU A 48 5.64 -0.58 -1.60
C LEU A 48 4.66 -1.69 -1.99
N HIS A 49 4.76 -2.87 -1.37
CA HIS A 49 4.04 -4.07 -1.81
C HIS A 49 2.61 -4.21 -1.26
N LYS A 50 2.22 -3.44 -0.26
CA LYS A 50 0.89 -3.58 0.32
C LYS A 50 -0.15 -2.80 -0.48
N SER A 51 -1.12 -3.53 -1.03
CA SER A 51 -2.22 -3.00 -1.88
C SER A 51 -3.17 -2.08 -1.10
N ILE A 52 -3.36 -2.35 0.18
CA ILE A 52 -4.29 -1.64 1.07
C ILE A 52 -3.47 -1.04 2.22
N VAL A 53 -3.11 0.22 2.10
CA VAL A 53 -2.48 0.97 3.19
C VAL A 53 -3.38 2.15 3.54
N TYR A 54 -3.80 2.25 4.80
CA TYR A 54 -4.60 3.38 5.28
C TYR A 54 -3.84 4.70 5.11
N LEU A 55 -4.57 5.77 4.78
CA LEU A 55 -4.02 7.12 4.59
C LEU A 55 -3.16 7.54 5.78
N ASP A 56 -3.65 7.25 7.00
CA ASP A 56 -2.99 7.60 8.26
C ASP A 56 -1.60 6.97 8.37
N LYS A 57 -1.48 5.68 8.06
CA LYS A 57 -0.19 4.97 8.09
C LYS A 57 0.81 5.51 7.04
N VAL A 58 0.32 5.96 5.89
CA VAL A 58 1.17 6.55 4.84
C VAL A 58 1.70 7.91 5.28
N VAL A 59 0.84 8.76 5.81
CA VAL A 59 1.23 10.08 6.32
C VAL A 59 2.18 9.93 7.50
N GLN A 60 1.86 9.06 8.46
CA GLN A 60 2.70 8.80 9.64
C GLN A 60 4.11 8.34 9.24
N ARG A 61 4.25 7.45 8.28
CA ARG A 61 5.57 6.98 7.78
C ARG A 61 6.32 8.09 7.04
N ALA A 62 5.61 8.90 6.24
CA ALA A 62 6.20 10.03 5.57
C ALA A 62 6.73 11.07 6.57
N CYS A 63 5.93 11.37 7.61
CA CYS A 63 6.36 12.24 8.72
C CYS A 63 7.60 11.68 9.42
N GLY A 64 7.58 10.38 9.77
CA GLY A 64 8.72 9.73 10.43
C GLY A 64 10.00 9.79 9.60
N LEU A 65 9.91 9.51 8.30
CA LEU A 65 11.06 9.60 7.39
C LEU A 65 11.61 11.03 7.29
N LEU A 66 10.74 12.02 7.12
CA LEU A 66 11.15 13.42 7.03
C LEU A 66 11.73 13.94 8.35
N THR A 67 11.16 13.54 9.48
CA THR A 67 11.68 13.90 10.81
C THR A 67 13.09 13.32 11.01
N LEU A 68 13.29 12.04 10.67
CA LEU A 68 14.61 11.40 10.75
C LEU A 68 15.62 12.04 9.81
N LEU A 69 15.18 12.34 8.57
CA LEU A 69 16.01 13.05 7.59
C LEU A 69 16.51 14.39 8.14
N ILE A 70 15.60 15.23 8.64
CA ILE A 70 15.96 16.55 9.16
C ILE A 70 16.84 16.43 10.41
N PHE A 71 16.57 15.48 11.28
CA PHE A 71 17.41 15.20 12.45
C PHE A 71 18.84 14.84 12.04
N LEU A 72 19.00 13.88 11.13
CA LEU A 72 20.31 13.47 10.63
C LEU A 72 21.02 14.63 9.91
N PHE A 73 20.30 15.33 9.04
CA PHE A 73 20.86 16.45 8.28
C PHE A 73 21.32 17.60 9.18
N SER A 74 20.50 18.00 10.17
CA SER A 74 20.88 19.04 11.13
C SER A 74 22.08 18.63 11.98
N THR A 75 22.11 17.37 12.44
CA THR A 75 23.26 16.83 13.21
C THR A 75 24.54 16.85 12.39
N CYS A 76 24.47 16.44 11.12
CA CYS A 76 25.64 16.50 10.23
C CYS A 76 26.11 17.92 9.97
N LEU A 77 25.22 18.88 9.77
CA LEU A 77 25.58 20.30 9.56
C LEU A 77 26.30 20.87 10.78
N ILE A 78 25.82 20.57 11.99
CA ILE A 78 26.44 21.01 13.24
C ILE A 78 27.83 20.36 13.39
N PHE A 79 27.94 19.05 13.16
CA PHE A 79 29.20 18.31 13.31
C PHE A 79 30.28 18.77 12.32
N LEU A 80 29.89 19.06 11.08
CA LEU A 80 30.80 19.54 10.05
C LEU A 80 31.09 21.03 10.15
N ASN A 81 30.49 21.73 11.11
CA ASN A 81 30.60 23.17 11.32
C ASN A 81 30.32 23.97 10.01
N ILE A 82 29.39 23.48 9.22
CA ILE A 82 28.94 24.08 7.97
C ILE A 82 27.92 25.17 8.26
N GLY A 83 28.41 26.35 8.58
CA GLY A 83 27.64 27.58 8.74
C GLY A 83 26.51 27.53 9.78
N ASP A 84 26.10 28.69 10.26
CA ASP A 84 24.93 28.83 11.11
C ASP A 84 23.67 28.71 10.25
N VAL A 85 23.29 27.45 9.90
CA VAL A 85 22.02 27.22 9.23
C VAL A 85 20.89 27.54 10.19
N LEU A 86 20.24 28.66 9.94
CA LEU A 86 19.26 29.20 10.86
C LEU A 86 18.14 28.14 11.10
N ALA A 87 17.83 27.86 12.37
CA ALA A 87 16.80 26.92 12.75
C ALA A 87 15.46 27.17 12.01
N THR A 88 15.17 28.45 11.74
CA THR A 88 14.00 28.87 10.95
C THR A 88 14.00 28.33 9.53
N PHE A 89 15.19 28.32 8.85
CA PHE A 89 15.30 27.76 7.49
C PHE A 89 15.02 26.22 7.52
N LEU A 90 15.62 25.51 8.46
CA LEU A 90 15.39 24.06 8.61
C LEU A 90 13.92 23.76 8.93
N LEU A 91 13.30 24.56 9.76
CA LEU A 91 11.89 24.42 10.11
C LEU A 91 10.98 24.67 8.90
N LEU A 92 11.22 25.73 8.13
CA LEU A 92 10.48 26.02 6.91
C LEU A 92 10.68 24.92 5.85
N TYR A 93 11.91 24.43 5.71
CA TYR A 93 12.21 23.32 4.82
C TYR A 93 11.46 22.04 5.25
N TYR A 94 11.44 21.74 6.54
CA TYR A 94 10.70 20.60 7.08
C TYR A 94 9.21 20.70 6.80
N VAL A 95 8.58 21.83 7.18
CA VAL A 95 7.13 22.02 7.01
C VAL A 95 6.74 21.97 5.54
N SER A 96 7.46 22.67 4.68
CA SER A 96 7.16 22.72 3.24
C SER A 96 7.33 21.36 2.56
N THR A 97 8.40 20.62 2.87
CA THR A 97 8.62 19.28 2.32
C THR A 97 7.59 18.29 2.82
N LEU A 98 7.18 18.37 4.09
CA LEU A 98 6.14 17.55 4.67
C LEU A 98 4.80 17.78 3.97
N VAL A 99 4.40 19.04 3.76
CA VAL A 99 3.16 19.39 3.05
C VAL A 99 3.19 18.88 1.62
N VAL A 100 4.24 19.17 0.85
CA VAL A 100 4.37 18.75 -0.55
C VAL A 100 4.37 17.23 -0.66
N PHE A 101 5.09 16.53 0.21
CA PHE A 101 5.16 15.07 0.17
C PHE A 101 3.84 14.42 0.56
N SER A 102 3.14 14.95 1.55
CA SER A 102 1.81 14.49 1.96
C SER A 102 0.78 14.72 0.85
N CYS A 103 0.75 15.92 0.26
CA CYS A 103 -0.12 16.25 -0.87
C CYS A 103 0.14 15.34 -2.06
N TRP A 104 1.41 15.11 -2.42
CA TRP A 104 1.79 14.20 -3.49
C TRP A 104 1.29 12.77 -3.25
N ARG A 105 1.45 12.25 -2.03
CA ARG A 105 0.98 10.91 -1.66
C ARG A 105 -0.54 10.79 -1.76
N VAL A 106 -1.26 11.79 -1.27
CA VAL A 106 -2.73 11.84 -1.37
C VAL A 106 -3.15 11.92 -2.85
N PHE A 107 -2.50 12.80 -3.63
CA PHE A 107 -2.77 12.97 -5.04
C PHE A 107 -2.60 11.68 -5.84
N VAL A 108 -1.46 10.99 -5.68
CA VAL A 108 -1.21 9.70 -6.36
C VAL A 108 -2.28 8.67 -5.98
N ARG A 109 -2.71 8.60 -4.72
CA ARG A 109 -3.80 7.71 -4.31
C ARG A 109 -5.13 8.08 -4.95
N MET A 110 -5.47 9.37 -4.98
CA MET A 110 -6.70 9.82 -5.64
C MET A 110 -6.67 9.48 -7.13
N LEU A 111 -5.52 9.67 -7.78
CA LEU A 111 -5.31 9.32 -9.18
C LEU A 111 -5.49 7.82 -9.42
N LEU A 112 -4.87 6.97 -8.59
CA LEU A 112 -5.03 5.52 -8.67
C LEU A 112 -6.49 5.08 -8.43
N LYS A 113 -7.15 5.70 -7.44
CA LYS A 113 -8.57 5.45 -7.17
C LYS A 113 -9.45 5.82 -8.37
N PHE A 114 -9.17 6.97 -8.99
CA PHE A 114 -9.87 7.42 -10.20
C PHE A 114 -9.62 6.47 -11.38
N TYR A 115 -8.35 6.03 -11.57
CA TYR A 115 -7.96 5.10 -12.63
C TYR A 115 -8.65 3.74 -12.47
N ARG A 116 -8.72 3.23 -11.23
CA ARG A 116 -9.46 2.00 -10.90
C ARG A 116 -10.96 2.14 -11.18
N ARG A 117 -11.60 3.26 -10.83
CA ARG A 117 -13.02 3.49 -11.14
C ARG A 117 -13.35 3.44 -12.64
N LYS A 118 -12.38 3.71 -13.51
CA LYS A 118 -12.51 3.58 -14.97
C LYS A 118 -12.35 2.16 -15.49
N GLY A 119 -12.21 1.16 -14.63
CA GLY A 119 -12.09 -0.25 -15.03
C GLY A 119 -10.67 -0.72 -15.29
N TYR A 120 -9.65 0.08 -14.94
CA TYR A 120 -8.25 -0.29 -15.14
C TYR A 120 -7.59 -0.75 -13.84
N ASN A 121 -6.63 -1.66 -13.96
CA ASN A 121 -5.82 -2.15 -12.84
C ASN A 121 -6.62 -2.79 -11.70
N PHE A 122 -7.66 -3.57 -12.06
CA PHE A 122 -8.35 -4.44 -11.13
C PHE A 122 -7.67 -5.80 -11.07
N LYS A 123 -7.58 -6.38 -9.89
CA LYS A 123 -7.25 -7.78 -9.71
C LYS A 123 -8.53 -8.60 -9.85
N LYS A 124 -8.50 -9.55 -10.77
CA LYS A 124 -9.59 -10.51 -10.96
C LYS A 124 -9.55 -11.54 -9.84
N ILE A 125 -10.59 -11.59 -9.06
CA ILE A 125 -10.66 -12.52 -7.93
C ILE A 125 -11.88 -13.43 -8.03
N ILE A 126 -11.73 -14.63 -7.49
CA ILE A 126 -12.81 -15.59 -7.28
C ILE A 126 -12.85 -16.03 -5.83
N ILE A 127 -14.06 -16.35 -5.36
CA ILE A 127 -14.29 -16.85 -4.01
C ILE A 127 -14.70 -18.30 -4.09
N VAL A 128 -13.96 -19.16 -3.40
CA VAL A 128 -14.24 -20.59 -3.31
C VAL A 128 -14.85 -20.89 -1.94
N GLY A 129 -16.10 -21.32 -1.95
CA GLY A 129 -16.96 -21.45 -0.77
C GLY A 129 -17.90 -20.26 -0.63
N ALA A 130 -19.20 -20.52 -0.73
CA ALA A 130 -20.25 -19.51 -0.66
C ALA A 130 -21.03 -19.55 0.66
N GLY A 131 -20.45 -20.14 1.68
CA GLY A 131 -20.98 -20.11 3.04
C GLY A 131 -21.06 -18.70 3.62
N LYS A 132 -21.41 -18.60 4.90
CA LYS A 132 -21.54 -17.30 5.59
C LYS A 132 -20.29 -16.42 5.44
N ASN A 133 -19.10 -17.02 5.56
CA ASN A 133 -17.82 -16.30 5.47
C ASN A 133 -17.55 -15.79 4.07
N GLY A 134 -17.84 -16.59 3.03
CA GLY A 134 -17.70 -16.17 1.64
C GLY A 134 -18.61 -15.00 1.27
N MET A 135 -19.84 -15.04 1.73
CA MET A 135 -20.80 -13.95 1.52
C MET A 135 -20.43 -12.68 2.27
N GLU A 136 -19.90 -12.80 3.48
CA GLU A 136 -19.44 -11.65 4.26
C GLU A 136 -18.21 -11.02 3.61
N LEU A 137 -17.23 -11.84 3.19
CA LEU A 137 -16.08 -11.38 2.42
C LEU A 137 -16.49 -10.63 1.16
N TYR A 138 -17.43 -11.19 0.41
CA TYR A 138 -17.97 -10.53 -0.78
C TYR A 138 -18.56 -9.17 -0.48
N ARG A 139 -19.39 -9.04 0.58
CA ARG A 139 -19.98 -7.75 0.97
C ARG A 139 -18.89 -6.72 1.31
N VAL A 140 -17.92 -7.11 2.15
CA VAL A 140 -16.82 -6.23 2.55
C VAL A 140 -16.00 -5.75 1.35
N MET A 141 -15.71 -6.65 0.41
CA MET A 141 -14.94 -6.31 -0.80
C MET A 141 -15.74 -5.49 -1.81
N LYS A 142 -17.02 -5.76 -1.96
CA LYS A 142 -17.90 -5.05 -2.88
C LYS A 142 -18.17 -3.61 -2.45
N ASP A 143 -18.30 -3.37 -1.14
CA ASP A 143 -18.53 -2.04 -0.57
C ASP A 143 -17.34 -1.11 -0.79
N ASP A 144 -16.14 -1.65 -0.93
CA ASP A 144 -14.93 -0.88 -1.18
C ASP A 144 -14.44 -0.99 -2.62
N ILE A 145 -15.12 -0.30 -3.54
CA ILE A 145 -14.73 -0.19 -4.96
C ILE A 145 -13.30 0.33 -5.14
N SER A 146 -12.74 0.99 -4.11
CA SER A 146 -11.38 1.54 -4.17
C SER A 146 -10.29 0.50 -3.89
N SER A 147 -10.65 -0.68 -3.39
CA SER A 147 -9.71 -1.77 -3.10
C SER A 147 -9.03 -2.32 -4.37
N GLY A 148 -9.63 -2.12 -5.52
CA GLY A 148 -9.10 -2.56 -6.81
C GLY A 148 -9.35 -4.05 -7.08
N PHE A 149 -10.37 -4.64 -6.45
CA PHE A 149 -10.80 -6.00 -6.69
C PHE A 149 -11.99 -6.05 -7.62
N ASN A 150 -11.93 -6.94 -8.61
CA ASN A 150 -13.04 -7.32 -9.48
C ASN A 150 -13.43 -8.76 -9.14
N ILE A 151 -14.50 -8.90 -8.37
CA ILE A 151 -15.01 -10.21 -7.97
C ILE A 151 -15.82 -10.79 -9.12
N LEU A 152 -15.29 -11.84 -9.77
CA LEU A 152 -15.96 -12.48 -10.89
C LEU A 152 -17.14 -13.35 -10.41
N GLY A 153 -17.00 -14.01 -9.27
CA GLY A 153 -18.08 -14.80 -8.70
C GLY A 153 -17.61 -15.86 -7.70
N PHE A 154 -18.50 -16.82 -7.49
CA PHE A 154 -18.35 -17.88 -6.48
C PHE A 154 -18.28 -19.27 -7.11
N PHE A 155 -17.47 -20.11 -6.50
CA PHE A 155 -17.47 -21.55 -6.71
C PHE A 155 -17.90 -22.25 -5.43
N ASP A 156 -18.91 -23.12 -5.52
CA ASP A 156 -19.39 -23.90 -4.40
C ASP A 156 -20.02 -25.21 -4.89
N ASP A 157 -19.84 -26.29 -4.14
CA ASP A 157 -20.40 -27.59 -4.48
C ASP A 157 -21.88 -27.72 -4.11
N ASN A 158 -22.39 -26.80 -3.31
CA ASN A 158 -23.80 -26.76 -2.94
C ASN A 158 -24.64 -26.09 -4.05
N LEU A 159 -25.23 -26.90 -4.91
CA LEU A 159 -26.05 -26.44 -6.03
C LEU A 159 -27.29 -25.62 -5.62
N VAL A 160 -27.76 -25.75 -4.39
CA VAL A 160 -28.89 -24.96 -3.87
C VAL A 160 -28.56 -23.48 -3.82
N LEU A 161 -27.29 -23.14 -3.70
CA LEU A 161 -26.80 -21.76 -3.65
C LEU A 161 -26.77 -21.08 -5.05
N LYS A 162 -26.92 -21.84 -6.13
CA LYS A 162 -26.84 -21.32 -7.51
C LYS A 162 -27.82 -20.18 -7.76
N ASP A 163 -29.03 -20.28 -7.26
CA ASP A 163 -30.08 -19.28 -7.51
C ASP A 163 -30.04 -18.11 -6.50
N ILE A 164 -29.26 -18.26 -5.43
CA ILE A 164 -29.17 -17.27 -4.34
C ILE A 164 -27.92 -16.40 -4.48
N LEU A 165 -26.87 -16.94 -5.09
CA LEU A 165 -25.57 -16.28 -5.17
C LEU A 165 -25.48 -15.27 -6.31
N PRO A 166 -24.94 -14.10 -6.05
CA PRO A 166 -24.57 -13.22 -7.15
C PRO A 166 -23.36 -13.84 -7.89
N ASN A 167 -23.58 -14.16 -9.18
CA ASN A 167 -22.54 -14.72 -10.05
C ASN A 167 -21.98 -16.08 -9.59
N TYR A 168 -22.83 -17.10 -9.48
CA TYR A 168 -22.38 -18.48 -9.33
C TYR A 168 -21.67 -18.93 -10.61
N LEU A 169 -20.42 -19.38 -10.49
CA LEU A 169 -19.56 -19.76 -11.61
C LEU A 169 -19.48 -21.28 -11.84
N GLY A 170 -19.68 -22.07 -10.80
CA GLY A 170 -19.61 -23.52 -10.89
C GLY A 170 -19.21 -24.23 -9.60
N THR A 171 -18.86 -25.50 -9.71
CA THR A 171 -18.37 -26.30 -8.59
C THR A 171 -16.88 -26.08 -8.35
N THR A 172 -16.39 -26.50 -7.18
CA THR A 172 -14.98 -26.36 -6.81
C THR A 172 -14.00 -27.05 -7.78
N ASP A 173 -14.44 -28.12 -8.44
CA ASP A 173 -13.62 -28.82 -9.44
C ASP A 173 -13.38 -28.02 -10.73
N GLN A 174 -14.20 -27.04 -11.01
CA GLN A 174 -14.10 -26.17 -12.21
C GLN A 174 -13.19 -24.96 -11.99
N VAL A 175 -12.76 -24.71 -10.75
CA VAL A 175 -11.94 -23.54 -10.39
C VAL A 175 -10.66 -23.45 -11.20
N GLU A 176 -9.92 -24.56 -11.32
CA GLU A 176 -8.61 -24.60 -12.00
C GLU A 176 -8.74 -24.20 -13.47
N LYS A 177 -9.70 -24.79 -14.16
CA LYS A 177 -9.95 -24.50 -15.58
C LYS A 177 -10.35 -23.05 -15.77
N TYR A 178 -11.29 -22.56 -14.97
CA TYR A 178 -11.80 -21.21 -15.05
C TYR A 178 -10.72 -20.17 -14.73
N ALA A 179 -9.88 -20.47 -13.73
CA ALA A 179 -8.79 -19.58 -13.33
C ALA A 179 -7.78 -19.34 -14.46
N LEU A 180 -7.45 -20.37 -15.24
CA LEU A 180 -6.56 -20.27 -16.41
C LEU A 180 -7.25 -19.54 -17.58
N GLU A 181 -8.53 -19.83 -17.85
CA GLU A 181 -9.27 -19.23 -18.97
C GLU A 181 -9.51 -17.72 -18.79
N LYS A 182 -9.64 -17.27 -17.55
CA LYS A 182 -9.97 -15.87 -17.22
C LYS A 182 -8.80 -15.05 -16.69
N ASP A 183 -7.59 -15.65 -16.59
CA ASP A 183 -6.41 -15.02 -15.99
C ASP A 183 -6.74 -14.45 -14.60
N ILE A 184 -7.01 -15.33 -13.64
CA ILE A 184 -7.35 -14.96 -12.27
C ILE A 184 -6.07 -14.58 -11.52
N ASP A 185 -6.09 -13.44 -10.83
CA ASP A 185 -4.96 -12.97 -10.04
C ASP A 185 -4.95 -13.55 -8.62
N GLU A 186 -6.13 -13.70 -8.01
CA GLU A 186 -6.23 -14.12 -6.61
C GLU A 186 -7.43 -15.04 -6.37
N ILE A 187 -7.23 -16.08 -5.53
CA ILE A 187 -8.26 -17.02 -5.08
C ILE A 187 -8.45 -16.87 -3.57
N TYR A 188 -9.67 -16.59 -3.16
CA TYR A 188 -10.05 -16.53 -1.76
C TYR A 188 -10.84 -17.78 -1.38
N CYS A 189 -10.22 -18.64 -0.57
CA CYS A 189 -10.83 -19.89 -0.12
C CYS A 189 -11.49 -19.72 1.25
N THR A 190 -12.80 -19.92 1.31
CA THR A 190 -13.62 -19.87 2.54
C THR A 190 -14.23 -21.21 2.87
N LEU A 191 -13.70 -22.28 2.27
CA LEU A 191 -14.12 -23.65 2.57
C LEU A 191 -13.77 -24.00 4.03
N PRO A 192 -14.61 -24.78 4.71
CA PRO A 192 -14.27 -25.27 6.05
C PRO A 192 -13.07 -26.21 6.01
N GLY A 193 -12.26 -26.23 7.08
CA GLY A 193 -11.06 -27.04 7.20
C GLY A 193 -11.27 -28.57 7.07
N THR A 194 -12.52 -29.03 7.07
CA THR A 194 -12.86 -30.42 6.77
C THR A 194 -12.63 -30.84 5.31
N ASN A 195 -12.38 -29.86 4.43
CA ASN A 195 -12.11 -30.08 3.00
C ASN A 195 -10.62 -29.97 2.65
N ASP A 196 -9.75 -30.47 3.51
CA ASP A 196 -8.28 -30.31 3.38
C ASP A 196 -7.73 -30.74 2.00
N GLU A 197 -8.22 -31.84 1.43
CA GLU A 197 -7.75 -32.30 0.10
C GLU A 197 -8.05 -31.29 -1.00
N LYS A 198 -9.24 -30.69 -1.01
CA LYS A 198 -9.61 -29.67 -1.99
C LYS A 198 -8.81 -28.39 -1.81
N ILE A 199 -8.62 -27.98 -0.56
CA ILE A 199 -7.83 -26.81 -0.20
C ILE A 199 -6.39 -26.99 -0.65
N LEU A 200 -5.76 -28.13 -0.33
CA LEU A 200 -4.39 -28.44 -0.73
C LEU A 200 -4.24 -28.52 -2.26
N ARG A 201 -5.23 -29.10 -2.96
CA ARG A 201 -5.24 -29.13 -4.42
C ARG A 201 -5.23 -27.72 -5.02
N LEU A 202 -6.12 -26.85 -4.53
CA LEU A 202 -6.22 -25.45 -5.00
C LEU A 202 -4.97 -24.62 -4.64
N LEU A 203 -4.38 -24.87 -3.46
CA LEU A 203 -3.14 -24.23 -3.06
C LEU A 203 -2.01 -24.61 -4.01
N ASN A 204 -1.78 -25.91 -4.24
CA ASN A 204 -0.75 -26.41 -5.14
C ASN A 204 -0.95 -25.91 -6.58
N PHE A 205 -2.20 -25.86 -7.05
CA PHE A 205 -2.53 -25.30 -8.35
C PHE A 205 -2.16 -23.82 -8.43
N SER A 206 -2.52 -23.05 -7.40
CA SER A 206 -2.26 -21.61 -7.32
C SER A 206 -0.76 -21.30 -7.32
N GLU A 207 0.03 -22.04 -6.55
CA GLU A 207 1.50 -21.90 -6.52
C GLU A 207 2.13 -22.18 -7.89
N LYS A 208 1.70 -23.25 -8.57
CA LYS A 208 2.22 -23.60 -9.91
C LYS A 208 1.92 -22.54 -10.96
N ASN A 209 0.83 -21.82 -10.84
CA ASN A 209 0.38 -20.84 -11.83
C ASN A 209 0.57 -19.38 -11.40
N MET A 210 1.33 -19.13 -10.32
CA MET A 210 1.59 -17.79 -9.75
C MET A 210 0.31 -17.01 -9.39
N ILE A 211 -0.76 -17.72 -9.06
CA ILE A 211 -2.01 -17.17 -8.56
C ILE A 211 -1.89 -17.03 -7.04
N ARG A 212 -2.26 -15.89 -6.49
CA ARG A 212 -2.25 -15.72 -5.03
C ARG A 212 -3.41 -16.46 -4.39
N PHE A 213 -3.11 -17.29 -3.42
CA PHE A 213 -4.11 -18.03 -2.66
C PHE A 213 -4.22 -17.49 -1.25
N TYR A 214 -5.46 -17.14 -0.83
CA TYR A 214 -5.76 -16.65 0.51
C TYR A 214 -6.78 -17.57 1.18
N MET A 215 -6.41 -18.12 2.31
CA MET A 215 -7.35 -18.88 3.13
C MET A 215 -8.03 -17.93 4.13
N VAL A 216 -9.37 -17.96 4.16
CA VAL A 216 -10.18 -17.13 5.06
C VAL A 216 -10.75 -18.03 6.18
N PRO A 217 -10.20 -17.96 7.41
CA PRO A 217 -10.62 -18.84 8.51
C PRO A 217 -12.02 -18.51 9.00
N GLU A 218 -12.69 -19.50 9.60
CA GLU A 218 -14.05 -19.37 10.18
C GLU A 218 -14.14 -18.41 11.38
N ILE A 219 -13.03 -17.98 11.94
CA ILE A 219 -12.93 -17.18 13.18
C ILE A 219 -13.53 -15.77 13.04
N TYR A 220 -13.87 -15.35 11.83
CA TYR A 220 -14.36 -14.01 11.53
C TYR A 220 -15.74 -13.63 12.06
N ARG A 221 -16.36 -14.48 12.85
CA ARG A 221 -17.75 -14.25 13.34
C ARG A 221 -17.94 -12.99 14.20
N ASN A 222 -16.85 -12.42 14.75
CA ASN A 222 -16.90 -11.28 15.68
C ASN A 222 -15.91 -10.14 15.37
N ILE A 223 -15.30 -10.13 14.20
CA ILE A 223 -14.23 -9.18 13.89
C ILE A 223 -14.78 -7.98 13.11
N LYS A 224 -14.57 -6.78 13.64
CA LYS A 224 -14.91 -5.52 12.97
C LYS A 224 -14.18 -5.38 11.62
N LYS A 225 -14.80 -4.71 10.64
CA LYS A 225 -14.32 -4.45 9.27
C LYS A 225 -12.82 -4.05 9.17
N SER A 226 -12.27 -3.38 10.18
CA SER A 226 -10.86 -2.98 10.26
C SER A 226 -9.89 -4.16 10.43
N MET A 227 -10.30 -5.21 11.16
CA MET A 227 -9.43 -6.37 11.41
C MET A 227 -9.35 -7.33 10.23
N VAL A 228 -10.43 -7.48 9.44
CA VAL A 228 -10.39 -8.28 8.20
C VAL A 228 -9.33 -7.75 7.24
N MET A 229 -9.21 -6.42 7.14
CA MET A 229 -8.19 -5.79 6.33
C MET A 229 -6.77 -5.98 6.91
N GLU A 230 -6.62 -6.00 8.22
CA GLU A 230 -5.33 -6.13 8.90
C GLU A 230 -4.72 -7.53 8.75
N ILE A 231 -5.55 -8.58 8.72
CA ILE A 231 -5.09 -9.96 8.50
C ILE A 231 -4.72 -10.18 7.03
N MET A 232 -5.42 -9.55 6.08
CA MET A 232 -5.00 -9.51 4.67
C MET A 232 -3.66 -8.77 4.48
N GLU A 233 -3.27 -7.90 5.41
CA GLU A 233 -1.98 -7.22 5.42
C GLU A 233 -0.84 -8.06 6.04
N SER A 234 -1.15 -9.08 6.84
CA SER A 234 -0.16 -9.86 7.61
C SER A 234 0.26 -11.16 6.92
N ILE A 235 -0.41 -11.55 5.84
CA ILE A 235 -0.08 -12.70 5.01
C ILE A 235 0.59 -12.21 3.72
#